data_1107b7fea3603ff9449590314fc08027
#
_entry.id   1107b7fea3603ff9449590314fc08027
#
_cell.length_a   1.000
_cell.length_b   1.000
_cell.length_c   1.000
_cell.angle_alpha   90.00
_cell.angle_beta   90.00
_cell.angle_gamma   90.00
#
_symmetry.space_group_name_H-M   'P 1'
#
loop_
_entity.id
_entity.type
_entity.pdbx_description
1 polymer ?
#
loop_
_entity_poly.entity_id
_entity_poly.type
_entity_poly.pdbx_seq_one_letter_code
_entity_poly.pdbx_strand_id
1 'polypeptide(L)'
;MNIYIENFLNNLLAEKGSAKNTIISYKKDLEELFDFLKDIKIEEITTKDLKKYLEFLYKNGVATSTMARHISAIKQFFNFLQLENIITENPASLLDHPKIQANIPEILTEKEIEKLLDTAKKDKSNYGIQLYTMLELLYATGLRISELVEMKISDIQKKYRNDGLYTIDDFLIINGKGNKERLIPINKTAKDALIKYINLRESLLNGKKSEWLWTTMATFSKDKKDTKVVFKKDNHIARQIFALNLKQLDIESNINPEKVHPHILRHSFASHILQRGADLRVVQELLGHSDISTTQIYTHIADEKLKKIVNELHPLAKDNTNIHK
;
A
#
# COMPACT_ATOMS: atom_id res chain seq x y z
N MET A 1 30.48 1.54 -16.10
CA MET A 1 29.23 0.82 -15.95
C MET A 1 28.19 1.64 -15.20
N ASN A 2 28.51 2.27 -14.06
CA ASN A 2 27.56 3.02 -13.23
C ASN A 2 26.87 4.18 -13.98
N ILE A 3 27.57 4.85 -14.88
CA ILE A 3 27.03 6.00 -15.64
C ILE A 3 25.86 5.62 -16.57
N TYR A 4 25.90 4.44 -17.18
CA TYR A 4 24.80 3.98 -18.04
C TYR A 4 23.53 3.65 -17.24
N ILE A 5 23.70 3.07 -16.04
CA ILE A 5 22.58 2.82 -15.13
C ILE A 5 21.97 4.15 -14.71
N GLU A 6 22.77 5.13 -14.30
CA GLU A 6 22.27 6.44 -13.89
C GLU A 6 21.52 7.16 -15.02
N ASN A 7 22.06 7.15 -16.25
CA ASN A 7 21.41 7.72 -17.41
C ASN A 7 20.07 7.05 -17.71
N PHE A 8 20.02 5.72 -17.66
CA PHE A 8 18.80 4.96 -17.83
C PHE A 8 17.74 5.30 -16.75
N LEU A 9 18.15 5.38 -15.48
CA LEU A 9 17.25 5.70 -14.39
C LEU A 9 16.71 7.14 -14.48
N ASN A 10 17.55 8.08 -14.93
CA ASN A 10 17.15 9.46 -15.21
C ASN A 10 16.16 9.53 -16.38
N ASN A 11 16.39 8.77 -17.45
CA ASN A 11 15.44 8.67 -18.56
C ASN A 11 14.08 8.11 -18.10
N LEU A 12 14.07 7.04 -17.28
CA LEU A 12 12.84 6.49 -16.70
C LEU A 12 12.08 7.49 -15.83
N LEU A 13 12.81 8.36 -15.14
CA LEU A 13 12.21 9.41 -14.31
C LEU A 13 11.61 10.51 -15.17
N ALA A 14 12.37 11.00 -16.16
CA ALA A 14 12.01 12.17 -16.96
C ALA A 14 10.92 11.87 -18.00
N GLU A 15 11.08 10.76 -18.75
CA GLU A 15 10.19 10.48 -19.89
C GLU A 15 9.00 9.59 -19.53
N LYS A 16 9.19 8.61 -18.65
CA LYS A 16 8.13 7.63 -18.32
C LYS A 16 7.41 7.91 -17.02
N GLY A 17 7.80 8.95 -16.26
CA GLY A 17 7.17 9.26 -14.97
C GLY A 17 7.16 8.06 -14.00
N SER A 18 8.18 7.20 -14.10
CA SER A 18 8.23 5.94 -13.35
C SER A 18 8.22 6.18 -11.84
N ALA A 19 7.51 5.33 -11.10
CA ALA A 19 7.42 5.45 -9.66
C ALA A 19 8.82 5.32 -9.01
N LYS A 20 9.10 6.12 -7.99
CA LYS A 20 10.37 6.13 -7.25
C LYS A 20 10.82 4.71 -6.82
N ASN A 21 9.87 3.89 -6.37
CA ASN A 21 10.17 2.51 -5.95
C ASN A 21 10.59 1.61 -7.14
N THR A 22 10.05 1.82 -8.33
CA THR A 22 10.47 1.11 -9.55
C THR A 22 11.91 1.44 -9.88
N ILE A 23 12.28 2.72 -9.81
CA ILE A 23 13.66 3.20 -10.06
C ILE A 23 14.63 2.57 -9.07
N ILE A 24 14.30 2.59 -7.76
CA ILE A 24 15.14 1.98 -6.72
C ILE A 24 15.30 0.47 -6.95
N SER A 25 14.22 -0.21 -7.31
CA SER A 25 14.25 -1.66 -7.56
C SER A 25 15.08 -1.99 -8.80
N TYR A 26 14.90 -1.26 -9.89
CA TYR A 26 15.65 -1.46 -11.14
C TYR A 26 17.14 -1.14 -10.97
N LYS A 27 17.46 -0.07 -10.20
CA LYS A 27 18.84 0.22 -9.84
C LYS A 27 19.50 -0.98 -9.19
N LYS A 28 18.88 -1.52 -8.14
CA LYS A 28 19.40 -2.68 -7.41
C LYS A 28 19.56 -3.91 -8.32
N ASP A 29 18.57 -4.20 -9.15
CA ASP A 29 18.58 -5.35 -10.05
C ASP A 29 19.70 -5.26 -11.08
N LEU A 30 19.93 -4.05 -11.61
CA LEU A 30 21.01 -3.83 -12.59
C LEU A 30 22.39 -3.84 -11.93
N GLU A 31 22.54 -3.26 -10.73
CA GLU A 31 23.77 -3.35 -9.95
C GLU A 31 24.15 -4.81 -9.70
N GLU A 32 23.19 -5.66 -9.29
CA GLU A 32 23.41 -7.09 -9.06
C GLU A 32 23.76 -7.84 -10.36
N LEU A 33 23.15 -7.49 -11.49
CA LEU A 33 23.51 -8.03 -12.80
C LEU A 33 24.96 -7.72 -13.14
N PHE A 34 25.40 -6.46 -13.00
CA PHE A 34 26.73 -6.04 -13.37
C PHE A 34 27.80 -6.54 -12.39
N ASP A 35 27.45 -6.74 -11.12
CA ASP A 35 28.31 -7.42 -10.16
C ASP A 35 28.55 -8.89 -10.54
N PHE A 36 27.54 -9.55 -11.14
CA PHE A 36 27.69 -10.91 -11.68
C PHE A 36 28.54 -10.95 -12.95
N LEU A 37 28.29 -10.01 -13.87
CA LEU A 37 29.02 -9.94 -15.17
C LEU A 37 30.44 -9.42 -15.04
N LYS A 38 30.80 -8.74 -13.96
CA LYS A 38 32.11 -8.16 -13.63
C LYS A 38 32.74 -7.39 -14.79
N ASP A 39 33.77 -7.94 -15.39
CA ASP A 39 34.68 -7.24 -16.34
C ASP A 39 34.21 -7.29 -17.79
N ILE A 40 33.02 -7.80 -18.09
CA ILE A 40 32.46 -7.82 -19.45
C ILE A 40 32.09 -6.41 -19.85
N LYS A 41 32.61 -5.91 -20.98
CA LYS A 41 32.18 -4.62 -21.53
C LYS A 41 30.74 -4.69 -21.98
N ILE A 42 30.04 -3.55 -21.91
CA ILE A 42 28.57 -3.49 -22.15
C ILE A 42 28.23 -3.92 -23.59
N GLU A 43 29.11 -3.62 -24.53
CA GLU A 43 28.98 -3.95 -25.96
C GLU A 43 29.24 -5.45 -26.24
N GLU A 44 29.89 -6.15 -25.32
CA GLU A 44 30.29 -7.56 -25.44
C GLU A 44 29.29 -8.50 -24.73
N ILE A 45 28.34 -7.96 -23.98
CA ILE A 45 27.32 -8.74 -23.24
C ILE A 45 26.41 -9.45 -24.24
N THR A 46 26.32 -10.77 -24.10
CA THR A 46 25.52 -11.61 -24.99
C THR A 46 24.23 -12.10 -24.27
N THR A 47 23.26 -12.55 -25.06
CA THR A 47 22.05 -13.25 -24.52
C THR A 47 22.44 -14.44 -23.64
N LYS A 48 23.56 -15.13 -23.96
CA LYS A 48 24.04 -16.28 -23.19
C LYS A 48 24.51 -15.86 -21.79
N ASP A 49 25.14 -14.71 -21.65
CA ASP A 49 25.56 -14.21 -20.34
C ASP A 49 24.39 -13.76 -19.47
N LEU A 50 23.39 -13.12 -20.07
CA LEU A 50 22.14 -12.79 -19.39
C LEU A 50 21.40 -14.05 -18.93
N LYS A 51 21.34 -15.10 -19.76
CA LYS A 51 20.74 -16.39 -19.37
C LYS A 51 21.50 -17.04 -18.22
N LYS A 52 22.84 -17.01 -18.21
CA LYS A 52 23.64 -17.51 -17.07
C LYS A 52 23.32 -16.75 -15.78
N TYR A 53 23.13 -15.44 -15.85
CA TYR A 53 22.69 -14.66 -14.69
C TYR A 53 21.31 -15.10 -14.18
N LEU A 54 20.36 -15.29 -15.06
CA LEU A 54 19.03 -15.80 -14.67
C LEU A 54 19.08 -17.20 -14.06
N GLU A 55 19.93 -18.07 -14.58
CA GLU A 55 20.21 -19.40 -13.99
C GLU A 55 20.84 -19.28 -12.60
N PHE A 56 21.74 -18.34 -12.41
CA PHE A 56 22.34 -18.04 -11.11
C PHE A 56 21.28 -17.59 -10.10
N LEU A 57 20.39 -16.65 -10.48
CA LEU A 57 19.28 -16.24 -9.62
C LEU A 57 18.36 -17.39 -9.25
N TYR A 58 18.04 -18.24 -10.23
CA TYR A 58 17.20 -19.42 -10.01
C TYR A 58 17.84 -20.41 -9.02
N LYS A 59 19.13 -20.73 -9.20
CA LYS A 59 19.89 -21.63 -8.31
C LYS A 59 19.99 -21.10 -6.88
N ASN A 60 19.99 -19.77 -6.71
CA ASN A 60 19.99 -19.13 -5.39
C ASN A 60 18.57 -18.99 -4.79
N GLY A 61 17.55 -19.61 -5.37
CA GLY A 61 16.19 -19.64 -4.82
C GLY A 61 15.44 -18.29 -4.91
N VAL A 62 15.84 -17.42 -5.85
CA VAL A 62 15.14 -16.15 -6.05
C VAL A 62 13.71 -16.39 -6.53
N ALA A 63 12.75 -15.75 -5.87
CA ALA A 63 11.32 -15.91 -6.19
C ALA A 63 11.01 -15.55 -7.64
N THR A 64 10.08 -16.29 -8.27
CA THR A 64 9.68 -16.11 -9.68
C THR A 64 9.25 -14.68 -10.00
N SER A 65 8.54 -14.02 -9.09
CA SER A 65 8.12 -12.62 -9.24
C SER A 65 9.31 -11.64 -9.22
N THR A 66 10.31 -11.90 -8.39
CA THR A 66 11.56 -11.12 -8.36
C THR A 66 12.35 -11.35 -9.63
N MET A 67 12.45 -12.59 -10.11
CA MET A 67 13.11 -12.91 -11.39
C MET A 67 12.42 -12.20 -12.57
N ALA A 68 11.08 -12.18 -12.61
CA ALA A 68 10.33 -11.44 -13.64
C ALA A 68 10.65 -9.93 -13.60
N ARG A 69 10.86 -9.35 -12.41
CA ARG A 69 11.28 -7.95 -12.26
C ARG A 69 12.70 -7.72 -12.79
N HIS A 70 13.67 -8.60 -12.47
CA HIS A 70 15.01 -8.54 -13.04
C HIS A 70 14.98 -8.57 -14.57
N ILE A 71 14.21 -9.49 -15.17
CA ILE A 71 14.07 -9.55 -16.63
C ILE A 71 13.47 -8.24 -17.18
N SER A 72 12.47 -7.66 -16.52
CA SER A 72 11.88 -6.38 -16.93
C SER A 72 12.91 -5.25 -16.88
N ALA A 73 13.69 -5.16 -15.81
CA ALA A 73 14.75 -4.17 -15.65
C ALA A 73 15.83 -4.33 -16.75
N ILE A 74 16.29 -5.55 -16.97
CA ILE A 74 17.30 -5.89 -18.00
C ILE A 74 16.80 -5.53 -19.40
N LYS A 75 15.58 -5.94 -19.76
CA LYS A 75 14.99 -5.63 -21.08
C LYS A 75 14.88 -4.13 -21.31
N GLN A 76 14.38 -3.39 -20.33
CA GLN A 76 14.23 -1.94 -20.47
C GLN A 76 15.58 -1.23 -20.53
N PHE A 77 16.56 -1.69 -19.77
CA PHE A 77 17.91 -1.14 -19.79
C PHE A 77 18.62 -1.36 -21.14
N PHE A 78 18.64 -2.59 -21.65
CA PHE A 78 19.27 -2.87 -22.95
C PHE A 78 18.52 -2.25 -24.13
N ASN A 79 17.21 -2.10 -24.04
CA ASN A 79 16.44 -1.33 -25.02
C ASN A 79 16.82 0.15 -24.99
N PHE A 80 17.01 0.75 -23.81
CA PHE A 80 17.51 2.12 -23.68
C PHE A 80 18.89 2.26 -24.30
N LEU A 81 19.84 1.34 -24.04
CA LEU A 81 21.18 1.38 -24.62
C LEU A 81 21.17 1.28 -26.15
N GLN A 82 20.27 0.48 -26.72
CA GLN A 82 20.10 0.39 -28.16
C GLN A 82 19.52 1.67 -28.76
N LEU A 83 18.54 2.30 -28.11
CA LEU A 83 17.96 3.57 -28.54
C LEU A 83 18.98 4.71 -28.49
N GLU A 84 19.86 4.71 -27.51
CA GLU A 84 20.97 5.67 -27.39
C GLU A 84 22.17 5.34 -28.30
N ASN A 85 22.08 4.30 -29.14
CA ASN A 85 23.15 3.83 -30.04
C ASN A 85 24.44 3.45 -29.32
N ILE A 86 24.38 3.03 -28.05
CA ILE A 86 25.50 2.53 -27.26
C ILE A 86 25.80 1.10 -27.66
N ILE A 87 24.79 0.32 -27.99
CA ILE A 87 24.90 -1.03 -28.53
C ILE A 87 24.11 -1.14 -29.84
N THR A 88 24.62 -1.99 -30.76
CA THR A 88 23.97 -2.24 -32.06
C THR A 88 22.84 -3.29 -31.95
N GLU A 89 23.07 -4.35 -31.17
CA GLU A 89 22.16 -5.45 -30.97
C GLU A 89 21.72 -5.54 -29.51
N ASN A 90 20.45 -5.80 -29.28
CA ASN A 90 19.89 -5.91 -27.93
C ASN A 90 19.95 -7.37 -27.44
N PRO A 91 20.88 -7.73 -26.52
CA PRO A 91 21.05 -9.09 -26.04
C PRO A 91 19.86 -9.56 -25.16
N ALA A 92 19.04 -8.64 -24.69
CA ALA A 92 17.88 -8.96 -23.85
C ALA A 92 16.58 -9.18 -24.64
N SER A 93 16.59 -9.00 -25.97
CA SER A 93 15.40 -9.13 -26.83
C SER A 93 14.72 -10.50 -26.71
N LEU A 94 15.52 -11.57 -26.65
CA LEU A 94 15.08 -12.98 -26.60
C LEU A 94 14.93 -13.53 -25.16
N LEU A 95 14.97 -12.70 -24.13
CA LEU A 95 14.70 -13.18 -22.77
C LEU A 95 13.18 -13.35 -22.57
N ASP A 96 12.76 -14.53 -22.16
CA ASP A 96 11.36 -14.79 -21.85
C ASP A 96 11.08 -14.52 -20.36
N HIS A 97 9.91 -13.96 -20.09
CA HIS A 97 9.42 -13.89 -18.71
C HIS A 97 9.05 -15.29 -18.21
N PRO A 98 9.41 -15.63 -16.97
CA PRO A 98 8.97 -16.90 -16.40
C PRO A 98 7.44 -16.95 -16.37
N LYS A 99 6.88 -18.10 -16.69
CA LYS A 99 5.45 -18.31 -16.53
C LYS A 99 5.11 -18.23 -15.05
N ILE A 100 4.57 -17.10 -14.64
CA ILE A 100 4.02 -16.95 -13.29
C ILE A 100 2.68 -17.68 -13.31
N GLN A 101 2.57 -18.79 -12.56
CA GLN A 101 1.26 -19.34 -12.27
C GLN A 101 0.48 -18.27 -11.52
N ALA A 102 -0.62 -17.83 -12.10
CA ALA A 102 -1.54 -16.94 -11.44
C ALA A 102 -2.19 -17.70 -10.29
N ASN A 103 -1.57 -17.71 -9.13
CA ASN A 103 -2.25 -18.15 -7.93
C ASN A 103 -3.42 -17.20 -7.71
N ILE A 104 -4.62 -17.76 -7.59
CA ILE A 104 -5.79 -16.98 -7.17
C ILE A 104 -5.40 -16.33 -5.83
N PRO A 105 -5.42 -15.00 -5.74
CA PRO A 105 -5.03 -14.33 -4.50
C PRO A 105 -5.90 -14.87 -3.36
N GLU A 106 -5.28 -15.43 -2.33
CA GLU A 106 -6.00 -15.78 -1.11
C GLU A 106 -6.55 -14.50 -0.51
N ILE A 107 -7.80 -14.53 -0.08
CA ILE A 107 -8.45 -13.44 0.65
C ILE A 107 -8.80 -13.91 2.05
N LEU A 108 -8.83 -12.99 3.00
CA LEU A 108 -9.39 -13.27 4.32
C LEU A 108 -10.92 -13.28 4.20
N THR A 109 -11.56 -14.23 4.84
CA THR A 109 -13.03 -14.25 4.99
C THR A 109 -13.49 -13.09 5.88
N GLU A 110 -14.76 -12.70 5.78
CA GLU A 110 -15.34 -11.67 6.66
C GLU A 110 -15.16 -12.03 8.15
N LYS A 111 -15.31 -13.31 8.51
CA LYS A 111 -15.10 -13.79 9.89
C LYS A 111 -13.64 -13.67 10.36
N GLU A 112 -12.68 -13.91 9.47
CA GLU A 112 -11.26 -13.71 9.79
C GLU A 112 -10.94 -12.22 9.99
N ILE A 113 -11.52 -11.34 9.18
CA ILE A 113 -11.38 -9.89 9.34
C ILE A 113 -12.00 -9.42 10.66
N GLU A 114 -13.24 -9.84 10.98
CA GLU A 114 -13.90 -9.52 12.24
C GLU A 114 -13.04 -9.97 13.43
N LYS A 115 -12.51 -11.20 13.40
CA LYS A 115 -11.64 -11.73 14.43
C LYS A 115 -10.36 -10.92 14.60
N LEU A 116 -9.75 -10.48 13.49
CA LEU A 116 -8.55 -9.64 13.48
C LEU A 116 -8.83 -8.28 14.13
N LEU A 117 -9.93 -7.63 13.74
CA LEU A 117 -10.36 -6.35 14.28
C LEU A 117 -10.73 -6.45 15.76
N ASP A 118 -11.46 -7.49 16.16
CA ASP A 118 -11.82 -7.72 17.55
C ASP A 118 -10.59 -7.97 18.44
N THR A 119 -9.59 -8.67 17.91
CA THR A 119 -8.33 -8.87 18.63
C THR A 119 -7.58 -7.56 18.80
N ALA A 120 -7.46 -6.75 17.74
CA ALA A 120 -6.84 -5.42 17.82
C ALA A 120 -7.58 -4.49 18.79
N LYS A 121 -8.91 -4.57 18.84
CA LYS A 121 -9.77 -3.74 19.70
C LYS A 121 -9.63 -4.04 21.19
N LYS A 122 -9.12 -5.22 21.56
CA LYS A 122 -8.86 -5.62 22.96
C LYS A 122 -7.70 -4.85 23.58
N ASP A 123 -6.70 -4.49 22.79
CA ASP A 123 -5.57 -3.69 23.26
C ASP A 123 -6.02 -2.22 23.43
N LYS A 124 -6.17 -1.81 24.70
CA LYS A 124 -6.59 -0.44 25.08
C LYS A 124 -5.40 0.51 25.23
N SER A 125 -4.18 0.05 25.00
CA SER A 125 -3.00 0.92 25.00
C SER A 125 -3.11 1.95 23.86
N ASN A 126 -2.37 3.04 23.99
CA ASN A 126 -2.29 4.06 22.94
C ASN A 126 -1.89 3.46 21.58
N TYR A 127 -0.99 2.49 21.63
CA TYR A 127 -0.55 1.74 20.47
C TYR A 127 -1.66 0.87 19.87
N GLY A 128 -2.38 0.12 20.71
CA GLY A 128 -3.50 -0.73 20.28
C GLY A 128 -4.63 0.09 19.65
N ILE A 129 -4.96 1.25 20.21
CA ILE A 129 -5.94 2.18 19.65
C ILE A 129 -5.50 2.65 18.27
N GLN A 130 -4.23 3.02 18.08
CA GLN A 130 -3.70 3.41 16.79
C GLN A 130 -3.77 2.25 15.78
N LEU A 131 -3.30 1.06 16.15
CA LEU A 131 -3.28 -0.11 15.28
C LEU A 131 -4.70 -0.49 14.86
N TYR A 132 -5.64 -0.57 15.81
CA TYR A 132 -7.04 -0.83 15.53
C TYR A 132 -7.62 0.19 14.54
N THR A 133 -7.37 1.49 14.75
CA THR A 133 -7.87 2.54 13.86
C THR A 133 -7.28 2.43 12.45
N MET A 134 -5.99 2.10 12.34
CA MET A 134 -5.34 1.87 11.04
C MET A 134 -5.95 0.67 10.30
N LEU A 135 -6.25 -0.41 11.02
CA LEU A 135 -6.88 -1.61 10.45
C LEU A 135 -8.31 -1.35 9.99
N GLU A 136 -9.11 -0.67 10.82
CA GLU A 136 -10.47 -0.26 10.47
C GLU A 136 -10.47 0.59 9.21
N LEU A 137 -9.62 1.62 9.13
CA LEU A 137 -9.52 2.45 7.93
C LEU A 137 -9.07 1.65 6.71
N LEU A 138 -8.06 0.79 6.85
CA LEU A 138 -7.52 0.01 5.74
C LEU A 138 -8.60 -0.90 5.14
N TYR A 139 -9.37 -1.57 5.99
CA TYR A 139 -10.45 -2.44 5.55
C TYR A 139 -11.70 -1.67 5.11
N ALA A 140 -12.08 -0.58 5.78
CA ALA A 140 -13.23 0.23 5.40
C ALA A 140 -13.09 0.94 4.05
N THR A 141 -11.86 1.24 3.63
CA THR A 141 -11.56 2.10 2.48
C THR A 141 -10.80 1.40 1.36
N GLY A 142 -10.18 0.26 1.64
CA GLY A 142 -9.29 -0.40 0.70
C GLY A 142 -8.05 0.41 0.32
N LEU A 143 -7.59 1.34 1.15
CA LEU A 143 -6.38 2.14 0.92
C LEU A 143 -5.15 1.27 0.65
N ARG A 144 -4.19 1.79 -0.12
CA ARG A 144 -2.84 1.22 -0.14
C ARG A 144 -2.16 1.52 1.19
N ILE A 145 -1.30 0.60 1.67
CA ILE A 145 -0.57 0.83 2.92
C ILE A 145 0.27 2.13 2.88
N SER A 146 0.82 2.49 1.72
CA SER A 146 1.54 3.75 1.55
C SER A 146 0.63 4.96 1.74
N GLU A 147 -0.57 4.93 1.20
CA GLU A 147 -1.57 5.98 1.36
C GLU A 147 -2.00 6.10 2.82
N LEU A 148 -2.26 4.97 3.49
CA LEU A 148 -2.63 4.96 4.90
C LEU A 148 -1.54 5.58 5.78
N VAL A 149 -0.28 5.12 5.67
CA VAL A 149 0.80 5.60 6.56
C VAL A 149 1.22 7.04 6.28
N GLU A 150 1.02 7.52 5.06
CA GLU A 150 1.33 8.87 4.61
C GLU A 150 0.17 9.86 4.78
N MET A 151 -0.94 9.44 5.43
CA MET A 151 -2.05 10.35 5.71
C MET A 151 -1.64 11.51 6.61
N LYS A 152 -2.15 12.69 6.27
CA LYS A 152 -2.01 13.92 7.05
C LYS A 152 -3.29 14.23 7.81
N ILE A 153 -3.17 15.04 8.85
CA ILE A 153 -4.37 15.48 9.59
C ILE A 153 -5.26 16.38 8.71
N SER A 154 -4.70 17.04 7.70
CA SER A 154 -5.42 17.85 6.71
C SER A 154 -6.32 17.02 5.78
N ASP A 155 -6.01 15.72 5.60
CA ASP A 155 -6.77 14.81 4.75
C ASP A 155 -8.12 14.44 5.39
N ILE A 156 -8.32 14.86 6.64
CA ILE A 156 -9.52 14.60 7.43
C ILE A 156 -10.28 15.90 7.65
N GLN A 157 -11.46 15.98 7.06
CA GLN A 157 -12.34 17.13 7.25
C GLN A 157 -13.14 16.99 8.54
N LYS A 158 -12.89 17.89 9.50
CA LYS A 158 -13.65 17.97 10.76
C LYS A 158 -14.86 18.88 10.56
N LYS A 159 -16.05 18.40 10.95
CA LYS A 159 -17.29 19.19 11.02
C LYS A 159 -17.61 19.45 12.50
N TYR A 160 -17.56 20.70 12.92
CA TYR A 160 -17.90 21.07 14.28
C TYR A 160 -19.41 21.17 14.46
N ARG A 161 -19.89 20.63 15.59
CA ARG A 161 -21.28 20.70 16.01
C ARG A 161 -21.51 21.91 16.92
N ASN A 162 -22.77 22.32 17.06
CA ASN A 162 -23.15 23.46 17.93
C ASN A 162 -22.83 23.22 19.42
N ASP A 163 -22.65 21.97 19.85
CA ASP A 163 -22.27 21.59 21.22
C ASP A 163 -20.75 21.60 21.47
N GLY A 164 -19.97 22.10 20.52
CA GLY A 164 -18.50 22.15 20.60
C GLY A 164 -17.81 20.83 20.27
N LEU A 165 -18.55 19.75 20.09
CA LEU A 165 -18.01 18.49 19.60
C LEU A 165 -17.79 18.56 18.09
N TYR A 166 -16.91 17.70 17.58
CA TYR A 166 -16.73 17.57 16.15
C TYR A 166 -17.05 16.15 15.67
N THR A 167 -17.46 16.04 14.43
CA THR A 167 -17.50 14.79 13.69
C THR A 167 -16.54 14.89 12.50
N ILE A 168 -16.27 13.76 11.87
CA ILE A 168 -15.47 13.69 10.64
C ILE A 168 -16.45 13.60 9.48
N ASP A 169 -16.09 14.18 8.34
CA ASP A 169 -16.86 14.07 7.12
C ASP A 169 -17.03 12.61 6.69
N ASP A 170 -17.98 12.36 5.81
CA ASP A 170 -18.25 11.03 5.25
C ASP A 170 -17.17 10.59 4.27
N PHE A 171 -16.25 11.46 3.95
CA PHE A 171 -15.17 11.23 2.98
C PHE A 171 -13.81 11.62 3.54
N LEU A 172 -12.79 10.86 3.12
CA LEU A 172 -11.38 11.21 3.27
C LEU A 172 -10.84 11.71 1.93
N ILE A 173 -9.95 12.69 1.97
CA ILE A 173 -9.20 13.15 0.82
C ILE A 173 -7.88 12.35 0.76
N ILE A 174 -7.67 11.59 -0.30
CA ILE A 174 -6.48 10.75 -0.44
C ILE A 174 -5.69 11.15 -1.67
N ASN A 175 -4.42 11.46 -1.46
CA ASN A 175 -3.47 11.75 -2.52
C ASN A 175 -2.95 10.44 -3.14
N GLY A 176 -3.31 10.20 -4.40
CA GLY A 176 -2.91 9.03 -5.16
C GLY A 176 -1.63 9.22 -5.97
N LYS A 177 -1.31 8.25 -6.82
CA LYS A 177 -0.17 8.31 -7.73
C LYS A 177 -0.30 9.52 -8.69
N GLY A 178 0.77 10.31 -8.82
CA GLY A 178 0.79 11.50 -9.67
C GLY A 178 0.10 12.72 -9.04
N ASN A 179 0.01 12.77 -7.71
CA ASN A 179 -0.61 13.88 -6.96
C ASN A 179 -2.09 14.13 -7.31
N LYS A 180 -2.79 13.08 -7.76
CA LYS A 180 -4.25 13.14 -8.01
C LYS A 180 -4.99 12.85 -6.72
N GLU A 181 -5.82 13.78 -6.30
CA GLU A 181 -6.69 13.60 -5.13
C GLU A 181 -7.92 12.78 -5.51
N ARG A 182 -8.38 11.95 -4.57
CA ARG A 182 -9.66 11.26 -4.66
C ARG A 182 -10.37 11.26 -3.31
N LEU A 183 -11.69 11.30 -3.37
CA LEU A 183 -12.55 11.17 -2.21
C LEU A 183 -12.85 9.68 -1.97
N ILE A 184 -12.67 9.23 -0.74
CA ILE A 184 -13.01 7.87 -0.33
C ILE A 184 -14.01 7.92 0.80
N PRO A 185 -15.21 7.34 0.63
CA PRO A 185 -16.21 7.29 1.68
C PRO A 185 -15.74 6.38 2.82
N ILE A 186 -16.11 6.75 4.05
CA ILE A 186 -15.82 5.96 5.25
C ILE A 186 -17.13 5.61 5.98
N ASN A 187 -17.21 4.39 6.53
CA ASN A 187 -18.33 3.94 7.31
C ASN A 187 -18.29 4.48 8.75
N LYS A 188 -19.37 4.30 9.48
CA LYS A 188 -19.53 4.79 10.86
C LYS A 188 -18.44 4.23 11.79
N THR A 189 -18.15 2.94 11.72
CA THR A 189 -17.17 2.28 12.60
C THR A 189 -15.77 2.88 12.43
N ALA A 190 -15.34 3.07 11.18
CA ALA A 190 -14.06 3.71 10.88
C ALA A 190 -14.02 5.17 11.35
N LYS A 191 -15.14 5.92 11.21
CA LYS A 191 -15.23 7.29 11.75
C LYS A 191 -15.08 7.33 13.26
N ASP A 192 -15.80 6.47 13.98
CA ASP A 192 -15.79 6.42 15.45
C ASP A 192 -14.38 6.06 15.96
N ALA A 193 -13.72 5.10 15.30
CA ALA A 193 -12.32 4.75 15.59
C ALA A 193 -11.38 5.93 15.34
N LEU A 194 -11.55 6.63 14.23
CA LEU A 194 -10.71 7.75 13.84
C LEU A 194 -10.88 8.94 14.79
N ILE A 195 -12.11 9.29 15.19
CA ILE A 195 -12.39 10.34 16.19
C ILE A 195 -11.68 10.01 17.51
N LYS A 196 -11.82 8.76 17.98
CA LYS A 196 -11.19 8.30 19.21
C LYS A 196 -9.67 8.42 19.13
N TYR A 197 -9.07 8.02 18.01
CA TYR A 197 -7.65 8.13 17.81
C TYR A 197 -7.16 9.59 17.72
N ILE A 198 -7.89 10.48 17.04
CA ILE A 198 -7.50 11.90 16.93
C ILE A 198 -7.48 12.57 18.30
N ASN A 199 -8.47 12.30 19.15
CA ASN A 199 -8.49 12.82 20.53
C ASN A 199 -7.29 12.31 21.35
N LEU A 200 -6.95 11.02 21.20
CA LEU A 200 -5.78 10.44 21.82
C LEU A 200 -4.49 11.09 21.28
N ARG A 201 -4.40 11.26 19.97
CA ARG A 201 -3.24 11.87 19.30
C ARG A 201 -2.97 13.29 19.81
N GLU A 202 -4.00 14.10 19.99
CA GLU A 202 -3.89 15.46 20.52
C GLU A 202 -3.27 15.45 21.93
N SER A 203 -3.70 14.52 22.78
CA SER A 203 -3.13 14.36 24.13
C SER A 203 -1.66 13.88 24.09
N LEU A 204 -1.33 12.95 23.18
CA LEU A 204 0.03 12.43 23.01
C LEU A 204 1.01 13.48 22.49
N LEU A 205 0.54 14.37 21.63
CA LEU A 205 1.36 15.45 21.08
C LEU A 205 1.76 16.48 22.14
N ASN A 206 0.98 16.60 23.20
CA ASN A 206 1.23 17.51 24.31
C ASN A 206 1.65 18.93 23.83
N GLY A 207 0.85 19.49 22.92
CA GLY A 207 1.08 20.80 22.31
C GLY A 207 2.10 20.86 21.17
N LYS A 208 2.78 19.75 20.85
CA LYS A 208 3.66 19.69 19.67
C LYS A 208 2.82 19.60 18.39
N LYS A 209 3.32 20.20 17.31
CA LYS A 209 2.66 20.14 15.99
C LYS A 209 3.28 19.04 15.15
N SER A 210 2.44 18.24 14.51
CA SER A 210 2.81 17.29 13.46
C SER A 210 1.74 17.33 12.38
N GLU A 211 2.15 17.32 11.10
CA GLU A 211 1.21 17.24 9.99
C GLU A 211 0.68 15.83 9.78
N TRP A 212 1.45 14.82 10.20
CA TRP A 212 1.11 13.41 10.01
C TRP A 212 -0.04 12.97 10.93
N LEU A 213 -0.99 12.23 10.38
CA LEU A 213 -2.08 11.65 11.16
C LEU A 213 -1.53 10.67 12.20
N TRP A 214 -0.66 9.75 11.78
CA TRP A 214 -0.15 8.68 12.62
C TRP A 214 1.11 9.11 13.35
N THR A 215 1.06 9.00 14.67
CA THR A 215 2.25 9.27 15.50
C THR A 215 3.16 8.06 15.51
N THR A 216 4.48 8.29 15.49
CA THR A 216 5.45 7.21 15.68
C THR A 216 5.50 6.86 17.16
N MET A 217 4.99 5.66 17.51
CA MET A 217 5.09 5.12 18.86
C MET A 217 6.15 4.01 18.85
N ALA A 218 7.16 4.14 19.71
CA ALA A 218 8.14 3.09 19.92
C ALA A 218 7.85 2.38 21.23
N THR A 219 7.68 1.05 21.17
CA THR A 219 7.65 0.20 22.36
C THR A 219 9.08 -0.20 22.69
N PHE A 220 9.56 0.15 23.89
CA PHE A 220 10.91 -0.17 24.35
C PHE A 220 10.97 -1.42 25.22
N SER A 221 9.83 -2.05 25.56
CA SER A 221 9.79 -3.26 26.38
C SER A 221 8.92 -4.34 25.78
N LYS A 222 9.24 -5.60 26.11
CA LYS A 222 8.43 -6.77 25.76
C LYS A 222 7.01 -6.72 26.38
N ASP A 223 6.81 -5.93 27.41
CA ASP A 223 5.56 -5.86 28.17
C ASP A 223 4.57 -4.78 27.70
N LYS A 224 4.79 -4.15 26.54
CA LYS A 224 3.90 -3.15 25.93
C LYS A 224 3.46 -1.98 26.88
N LYS A 225 3.88 -1.97 28.16
CA LYS A 225 3.47 -0.98 29.15
C LYS A 225 4.23 0.34 29.05
N ASP A 226 5.48 0.29 28.58
CA ASP A 226 6.33 1.45 28.42
C ASP A 226 6.40 1.89 26.95
N THR A 227 5.32 2.49 26.49
CA THR A 227 5.29 3.08 25.13
C THR A 227 5.80 4.51 25.21
N LYS A 228 7.03 4.76 24.76
CA LYS A 228 7.52 6.13 24.54
C LYS A 228 7.09 6.60 23.16
N VAL A 229 6.37 7.71 23.14
CA VAL A 229 6.09 8.41 21.89
C VAL A 229 7.35 9.12 21.44
N VAL A 230 8.01 8.60 20.42
CA VAL A 230 9.17 9.22 19.82
C VAL A 230 8.71 10.05 18.63
N PHE A 231 8.63 11.36 18.82
CA PHE A 231 8.40 12.29 17.72
C PHE A 231 9.72 12.54 16.98
N LYS A 232 9.89 11.90 15.83
CA LYS A 232 10.80 12.43 14.82
C LYS A 232 10.00 13.43 13.99
N LYS A 233 10.45 14.66 13.97
CA LYS A 233 9.76 15.84 13.44
C LYS A 233 9.21 15.67 12.01
N ASP A 234 9.77 14.74 11.23
CA ASP A 234 9.48 14.57 9.80
C ASP A 234 9.13 13.11 9.39
N ASN A 235 8.89 12.20 10.33
CA ASN A 235 8.64 10.80 10.01
C ASN A 235 7.20 10.39 10.35
N HIS A 236 6.47 10.03 9.32
CA HIS A 236 5.28 9.20 9.43
C HIS A 236 5.65 7.76 9.86
N ILE A 237 4.69 6.99 10.32
CA ILE A 237 4.90 5.58 10.68
C ILE A 237 5.43 4.80 9.45
N ALA A 238 6.51 4.05 9.62
CA ALA A 238 7.05 3.27 8.52
C ALA A 238 6.14 2.07 8.20
N ARG A 239 5.98 1.76 6.91
CA ARG A 239 5.19 0.61 6.43
C ARG A 239 5.62 -0.71 7.07
N GLN A 240 6.92 -0.88 7.30
CA GLN A 240 7.49 -2.05 7.95
C GLN A 240 6.99 -2.22 9.40
N ILE A 241 6.83 -1.12 10.14
CA ILE A 241 6.32 -1.14 11.52
C ILE A 241 4.87 -1.63 11.52
N PHE A 242 4.04 -1.10 10.63
CA PHE A 242 2.65 -1.59 10.50
C PHE A 242 2.60 -3.07 10.13
N ALA A 243 3.43 -3.53 9.19
CA ALA A 243 3.48 -4.93 8.79
C ALA A 243 3.94 -5.87 9.92
N LEU A 244 4.91 -5.43 10.75
CA LEU A 244 5.36 -6.18 11.93
C LEU A 244 4.24 -6.28 12.97
N ASN A 245 3.51 -5.19 13.20
CA ASN A 245 2.40 -5.16 14.13
C ASN A 245 1.26 -6.07 13.68
N LEU A 246 1.01 -6.09 12.38
CA LEU A 246 0.01 -6.96 11.80
C LEU A 246 0.38 -8.43 12.00
N LYS A 247 1.64 -8.82 11.79
CA LYS A 247 2.12 -10.19 12.08
C LYS A 247 1.97 -10.59 13.54
N GLN A 248 2.22 -9.66 14.47
CA GLN A 248 2.01 -9.94 15.88
C GLN A 248 0.52 -10.20 16.19
N LEU A 249 -0.34 -9.41 15.59
CA LEU A 249 -1.79 -9.55 15.74
C LEU A 249 -2.32 -10.87 15.16
N ASP A 250 -1.72 -11.39 14.07
CA ASP A 250 -2.09 -12.67 13.46
C ASP A 250 -1.88 -13.81 14.43
N ILE A 251 -0.74 -13.82 15.12
CA ILE A 251 -0.42 -14.84 16.14
C ILE A 251 -1.48 -14.77 17.25
N GLU A 252 -1.82 -13.59 17.74
CA GLU A 252 -2.80 -13.37 18.80
C GLU A 252 -4.23 -13.74 18.35
N SER A 253 -4.55 -13.56 17.06
CA SER A 253 -5.87 -13.89 16.51
C SER A 253 -5.98 -15.34 16.02
N ASN A 254 -4.89 -16.12 16.03
CA ASN A 254 -4.85 -17.49 15.50
C ASN A 254 -5.39 -17.56 14.05
N ILE A 255 -4.91 -16.67 13.19
CA ILE A 255 -5.09 -16.66 11.74
C ILE A 255 -3.75 -17.03 11.12
N ASN A 256 -3.73 -17.72 9.98
CA ASN A 256 -2.48 -18.09 9.33
C ASN A 256 -1.65 -16.83 9.01
N PRO A 257 -0.43 -16.68 9.59
CA PRO A 257 0.40 -15.48 9.42
C PRO A 257 0.83 -15.21 7.97
N GLU A 258 0.86 -16.22 7.12
CA GLU A 258 1.19 -16.06 5.71
C GLU A 258 0.08 -15.36 4.93
N LYS A 259 -1.16 -15.43 5.45
CA LYS A 259 -2.34 -14.82 4.83
C LYS A 259 -2.53 -13.35 5.20
N VAL A 260 -1.93 -12.86 6.30
CA VAL A 260 -2.25 -11.53 6.79
C VAL A 260 -1.14 -10.53 6.46
N HIS A 261 -1.40 -9.74 5.45
CA HIS A 261 -0.57 -8.60 5.08
C HIS A 261 -1.43 -7.48 4.47
N PRO A 262 -0.94 -6.21 4.42
CA PRO A 262 -1.77 -5.07 4.02
C PRO A 262 -2.45 -5.21 2.65
N HIS A 263 -1.78 -5.87 1.69
CA HIS A 263 -2.37 -6.09 0.38
C HIS A 263 -3.55 -7.06 0.40
N ILE A 264 -3.49 -8.09 1.25
CA ILE A 264 -4.61 -9.03 1.43
C ILE A 264 -5.83 -8.31 2.01
N LEU A 265 -5.67 -7.44 3.01
CA LEU A 265 -6.77 -6.66 3.57
C LEU A 265 -7.47 -5.83 2.50
N ARG A 266 -6.69 -5.18 1.63
CA ARG A 266 -7.24 -4.44 0.48
C ARG A 266 -7.93 -5.36 -0.54
N HIS A 267 -7.36 -6.53 -0.84
CA HIS A 267 -7.99 -7.51 -1.73
C HIS A 267 -9.28 -8.06 -1.14
N SER A 268 -9.29 -8.36 0.16
CA SER A 268 -10.50 -8.81 0.87
C SER A 268 -11.59 -7.75 0.82
N PHE A 269 -11.26 -6.47 1.07
CA PHE A 269 -12.20 -5.35 0.90
C PHE A 269 -12.83 -5.36 -0.50
N ALA A 270 -12.00 -5.38 -1.55
CA ALA A 270 -12.49 -5.37 -2.93
C ALA A 270 -13.40 -6.57 -3.24
N SER A 271 -12.97 -7.77 -2.83
CA SER A 271 -13.72 -9.01 -3.08
C SER A 271 -15.04 -9.04 -2.32
N HIS A 272 -15.05 -8.63 -1.05
CA HIS A 272 -16.27 -8.64 -0.23
C HIS A 272 -17.31 -7.65 -0.74
N ILE A 273 -16.90 -6.45 -1.15
CA ILE A 273 -17.84 -5.47 -1.73
C ILE A 273 -18.39 -5.97 -3.08
N LEU A 274 -17.55 -6.58 -3.93
CA LEU A 274 -17.99 -7.19 -5.19
C LEU A 274 -18.97 -8.35 -4.94
N GLN A 275 -18.69 -9.25 -4.00
CA GLN A 275 -19.56 -10.37 -3.63
C GLN A 275 -20.92 -9.88 -3.11
N ARG A 276 -20.98 -8.70 -2.52
CA ARG A 276 -22.22 -8.05 -2.05
C ARG A 276 -22.94 -7.22 -3.13
N GLY A 277 -22.48 -7.31 -4.39
CA GLY A 277 -23.17 -6.76 -5.55
C GLY A 277 -22.73 -5.35 -5.96
N ALA A 278 -21.59 -4.86 -5.48
CA ALA A 278 -21.04 -3.62 -6.00
C ALA A 278 -20.57 -3.79 -7.46
N ASP A 279 -20.77 -2.73 -8.25
CA ASP A 279 -20.25 -2.68 -9.62
C ASP A 279 -18.71 -2.65 -9.63
N LEU A 280 -18.10 -3.45 -10.52
CA LEU A 280 -16.64 -3.55 -10.64
C LEU A 280 -15.98 -2.20 -10.90
N ARG A 281 -16.61 -1.33 -11.72
CA ARG A 281 -16.06 0.00 -12.04
C ARG A 281 -16.00 0.87 -10.80
N VAL A 282 -17.04 0.81 -9.96
CA VAL A 282 -17.08 1.55 -8.69
C VAL A 282 -15.98 1.07 -7.73
N VAL A 283 -15.77 -0.24 -7.65
CA VAL A 283 -14.67 -0.79 -6.83
C VAL A 283 -13.30 -0.37 -7.37
N GLN A 284 -13.12 -0.35 -8.69
CA GLN A 284 -11.88 0.14 -9.31
C GLN A 284 -11.64 1.64 -9.02
N GLU A 285 -12.69 2.45 -9.02
CA GLU A 285 -12.64 3.87 -8.67
C GLU A 285 -12.25 4.07 -7.20
N LEU A 286 -12.90 3.38 -6.26
CA LEU A 286 -12.56 3.38 -4.83
C LEU A 286 -11.09 3.00 -4.61
N LEU A 287 -10.60 2.02 -5.34
CA LEU A 287 -9.23 1.56 -5.23
C LEU A 287 -8.20 2.48 -5.93
N GLY A 288 -8.64 3.41 -6.77
CA GLY A 288 -7.76 4.32 -7.50
C GLY A 288 -6.87 3.59 -8.52
N HIS A 289 -7.49 2.76 -9.38
CA HIS A 289 -6.83 2.15 -10.52
C HIS A 289 -6.71 3.19 -11.64
N SER A 290 -5.49 3.50 -12.07
CA SER A 290 -5.15 4.61 -12.96
C SER A 290 -5.46 4.39 -14.45
N ASP A 291 -5.91 3.22 -14.85
CA ASP A 291 -6.11 2.86 -16.27
C ASP A 291 -7.46 3.28 -16.86
N ILE A 292 -8.30 3.95 -16.10
CA ILE A 292 -9.50 4.57 -16.67
C ILE A 292 -9.29 6.07 -16.63
N SER A 293 -8.90 6.62 -17.77
CA SER A 293 -8.81 8.06 -18.03
C SER A 293 -10.20 8.69 -17.93
N THR A 294 -10.59 9.10 -16.73
CA THR A 294 -11.69 10.04 -16.56
C THR A 294 -11.41 10.92 -15.36
N THR A 295 -10.72 12.02 -15.65
CA THR A 295 -10.88 13.26 -14.89
C THR A 295 -12.29 13.75 -15.21
N GLN A 296 -13.32 13.03 -14.80
CA GLN A 296 -14.67 13.55 -14.77
C GLN A 296 -14.93 14.07 -13.37
N ILE A 297 -15.20 15.34 -13.35
CA ILE A 297 -15.77 16.15 -12.29
C ILE A 297 -16.62 15.24 -11.40
N TYR A 298 -16.16 15.01 -10.16
CA TYR A 298 -16.95 14.36 -9.14
C TYR A 298 -18.22 15.20 -8.91
N THR A 299 -19.29 14.81 -9.56
CA THR A 299 -20.59 15.41 -9.30
C THR A 299 -21.13 14.82 -7.99
N HIS A 300 -21.85 15.63 -7.21
CA HIS A 300 -22.51 15.19 -5.97
C HIS A 300 -23.26 13.86 -6.09
N ILE A 301 -23.68 13.50 -7.30
CA ILE A 301 -24.38 12.23 -7.60
C ILE A 301 -23.44 11.02 -7.50
N ALA A 302 -22.16 11.15 -7.90
CA ALA A 302 -21.18 10.07 -7.78
C ALA A 302 -20.81 9.83 -6.32
N ASP A 303 -20.67 10.89 -5.53
CA ASP A 303 -20.34 10.82 -4.10
C ASP A 303 -21.46 10.12 -3.29
N GLU A 304 -22.73 10.41 -3.57
CA GLU A 304 -23.88 9.75 -2.95
C GLU A 304 -23.91 8.25 -3.27
N LYS A 305 -23.61 7.87 -4.51
CA LYS A 305 -23.57 6.47 -4.93
C LYS A 305 -22.42 5.70 -4.26
N LEU A 306 -21.23 6.29 -4.17
CA LEU A 306 -20.06 5.72 -3.49
C LEU A 306 -20.36 5.54 -1.99
N LYS A 307 -20.95 6.55 -1.37
CA LYS A 307 -21.35 6.53 0.03
C LYS A 307 -22.35 5.42 0.32
N LYS A 308 -23.38 5.26 -0.53
CA LYS A 308 -24.38 4.21 -0.42
C LYS A 308 -23.73 2.82 -0.48
N ILE A 309 -22.80 2.59 -1.41
CA ILE A 309 -22.10 1.31 -1.54
C ILE A 309 -21.31 0.96 -0.28
N VAL A 310 -20.55 1.90 0.28
CA VAL A 310 -19.76 1.65 1.50
C VAL A 310 -20.68 1.47 2.72
N ASN A 311 -21.76 2.20 2.82
CA ASN A 311 -22.67 2.10 3.97
C ASN A 311 -23.62 0.90 3.89
N GLU A 312 -23.95 0.38 2.71
CA GLU A 312 -24.92 -0.72 2.56
C GLU A 312 -24.23 -2.07 2.26
N LEU A 313 -23.16 -2.04 1.45
CA LEU A 313 -22.49 -3.26 0.97
C LEU A 313 -21.21 -3.60 1.73
N HIS A 314 -20.65 -2.68 2.52
CA HIS A 314 -19.47 -3.00 3.32
C HIS A 314 -19.83 -3.98 4.45
N PRO A 315 -19.03 -5.05 4.70
CA PRO A 315 -19.32 -6.04 5.75
C PRO A 315 -19.54 -5.44 7.13
N LEU A 316 -18.78 -4.43 7.52
CA LEU A 316 -18.90 -3.74 8.80
C LEU A 316 -20.01 -2.66 8.84
N ALA A 317 -20.79 -2.47 7.78
CA ALA A 317 -21.90 -1.52 7.78
C ALA A 317 -23.17 -2.04 8.50
N LYS A 318 -23.20 -3.33 8.85
CA LYS A 318 -24.41 -4.02 9.36
C LYS A 318 -24.62 -3.99 10.87
N ASP A 319 -24.25 -2.93 11.56
CA ASP A 319 -24.49 -2.88 13.00
C ASP A 319 -25.84 -2.27 13.45
N ASN A 320 -26.85 -2.11 12.57
CA ASN A 320 -28.12 -1.52 13.02
C ASN A 320 -29.41 -1.99 12.32
N THR A 321 -29.52 -3.24 11.83
CA THR A 321 -30.81 -3.71 11.28
C THR A 321 -31.33 -5.07 11.78
N ASN A 322 -30.96 -5.49 12.99
CA ASN A 322 -31.63 -6.61 13.65
C ASN A 322 -32.14 -6.24 15.04
N ILE A 323 -32.98 -5.21 15.12
CA ILE A 323 -33.98 -5.05 16.18
C ILE A 323 -35.29 -4.80 15.45
N HIS A 324 -36.16 -5.77 15.45
CA HIS A 324 -37.52 -5.92 14.95
C HIS A 324 -37.66 -6.88 13.75
N LYS A 325 -37.59 -8.20 14.06
CA LYS A 325 -38.70 -9.13 13.70
C LYS A 325 -38.68 -10.30 14.66
#